data_a758b9242fe6999f015043f53caca83f
#
_entry.id   a758b9242fe6999f015043f53caca83f
#
_cell.length_a   1.000
_cell.length_b   1.000
_cell.length_c   1.000
_cell.angle_alpha   90.00
_cell.angle_beta   90.00
_cell.angle_gamma   90.00
#
_symmetry.space_group_name_H-M   'P 1'
#
loop_
_entity.id
_entity.type
_entity.pdbx_description
1 polymer ?
#
loop_
_entity_poly.entity_id
_entity_poly.type
_entity_poly.pdbx_seq_one_letter_code
_entity_poly.pdbx_strand_id
1 'polypeptide(L)'
;MIVCIAEKPSVARDIARIIGATSSHDGYMEGNGFQVTWTFGHLCTLKEPHDYTPMWKSWSLSALPMIPDRFGIKLIDDQGIKKQFSIIEGLMQKAERIVNCGDAGQEGELIQRWVMQKAGAKCPVSRLWISSMTDEAIREGFQNLKDQQDYQPLYLAGLSRAIGDWLLGMNATRLYTLKYGQNRQVLSIGRVQTPTLALIVNRQKEIDNFKPEPYWVLATVYRDTTFTATKGKFTSKEEGEEAFATIEGKPFEVTKVEKKEGKEQPPQLYDLTSLQVDCNRKFGYSAEMTLNLIQALYVIECDVLHVFPVGKEFLLFFVGDKRLVIFTTNIIGKH
;
A
#
# COMPACT_ATOMS: atom_id res chain seq x y z
N MET A 1 -24.71 11.48 24.40
CA MET A 1 -24.48 11.14 22.96
C MET A 1 -23.12 10.48 22.79
N ILE A 2 -23.08 9.40 21.98
CA ILE A 2 -21.84 8.71 21.62
C ILE A 2 -21.35 9.27 20.28
N VAL A 3 -20.12 9.75 20.23
CA VAL A 3 -19.52 10.28 19.00
C VAL A 3 -18.62 9.22 18.36
N CYS A 4 -18.93 8.81 17.14
CA CYS A 4 -18.09 7.94 16.32
C CYS A 4 -17.27 8.80 15.35
N ILE A 5 -15.97 8.57 15.27
CA ILE A 5 -15.11 9.28 14.31
C ILE A 5 -14.44 8.30 13.36
N ALA A 6 -14.75 8.40 12.06
CA ALA A 6 -14.18 7.58 10.98
C ALA A 6 -13.09 8.34 10.22
N GLU A 7 -12.26 7.62 9.46
CA GLU A 7 -11.17 8.24 8.71
C GLU A 7 -11.63 8.91 7.41
N LYS A 8 -12.77 8.47 6.86
CA LYS A 8 -13.29 8.95 5.56
C LYS A 8 -14.81 9.09 5.60
N PRO A 9 -15.37 10.01 4.80
CA PRO A 9 -16.83 10.20 4.73
C PRO A 9 -17.61 8.94 4.30
N SER A 10 -17.06 8.12 3.41
CA SER A 10 -17.68 6.87 2.97
C SER A 10 -17.84 5.89 4.12
N VAL A 11 -16.74 5.64 4.86
CA VAL A 11 -16.72 4.76 6.05
C VAL A 11 -17.71 5.26 7.12
N ALA A 12 -17.76 6.58 7.34
CA ALA A 12 -18.70 7.17 8.28
C ALA A 12 -20.16 6.90 7.89
N ARG A 13 -20.50 7.01 6.60
CA ARG A 13 -21.86 6.73 6.11
C ARG A 13 -22.24 5.27 6.27
N ASP A 14 -21.32 4.33 5.99
CA ASP A 14 -21.57 2.90 6.17
C ASP A 14 -21.81 2.57 7.63
N ILE A 15 -20.97 3.08 8.53
CA ILE A 15 -21.14 2.93 9.97
C ILE A 15 -22.48 3.54 10.42
N ALA A 16 -22.77 4.78 10.02
CA ALA A 16 -23.97 5.51 10.41
C ALA A 16 -25.24 4.77 10.00
N ARG A 17 -25.29 4.24 8.77
CA ARG A 17 -26.39 3.41 8.26
C ARG A 17 -26.64 2.19 9.16
N ILE A 18 -25.59 1.50 9.55
CA ILE A 18 -25.68 0.25 10.32
C ILE A 18 -26.11 0.48 11.77
N ILE A 19 -25.66 1.57 12.40
CA ILE A 19 -26.02 1.89 13.79
C ILE A 19 -27.29 2.74 13.91
N GLY A 20 -27.90 3.11 12.77
CA GLY A 20 -29.16 3.87 12.74
C GLY A 20 -29.01 5.39 12.88
N ALA A 21 -27.86 5.95 12.63
CA ALA A 21 -27.60 7.40 12.60
C ALA A 21 -27.87 7.96 11.19
N THR A 22 -29.16 8.09 10.81
CA THR A 22 -29.57 8.34 9.42
C THR A 22 -29.83 9.82 9.09
N SER A 23 -29.96 10.70 10.10
CA SER A 23 -30.10 12.15 9.87
C SER A 23 -28.78 12.77 9.41
N SER A 24 -28.76 13.38 8.23
CA SER A 24 -27.57 14.03 7.67
C SER A 24 -27.48 15.48 8.12
N HIS A 25 -26.30 15.85 8.61
CA HIS A 25 -25.92 17.21 8.99
C HIS A 25 -24.64 17.63 8.26
N ASP A 26 -24.28 18.92 8.35
CA ASP A 26 -23.01 19.37 7.83
C ASP A 26 -21.85 18.78 8.65
N GLY A 27 -21.06 17.91 8.04
CA GLY A 27 -19.89 17.25 8.63
C GLY A 27 -20.16 16.08 9.56
N TYR A 28 -21.41 15.63 9.76
CA TYR A 28 -21.72 14.44 10.55
C TYR A 28 -23.10 13.87 10.24
N MET A 29 -23.38 12.67 10.70
CA MET A 29 -24.70 12.02 10.70
C MET A 29 -25.15 11.75 12.13
N GLU A 30 -26.48 11.80 12.39
CA GLU A 30 -27.04 11.64 13.74
C GLU A 30 -28.24 10.71 13.76
N GLY A 31 -28.43 9.99 14.84
CA GLY A 31 -29.56 9.12 15.10
C GLY A 31 -29.22 8.03 16.09
N ASN A 32 -30.27 7.44 16.69
CA ASN A 32 -30.17 6.30 17.60
C ASN A 32 -29.15 6.50 18.77
N GLY A 33 -28.99 7.75 19.26
CA GLY A 33 -28.03 8.05 20.33
C GLY A 33 -26.57 8.24 19.88
N PHE A 34 -26.33 8.19 18.59
CA PHE A 34 -24.99 8.34 17.97
C PHE A 34 -24.88 9.59 17.11
N GLN A 35 -23.67 10.16 17.07
CA GLN A 35 -23.23 11.15 16.10
C GLN A 35 -21.99 10.58 15.39
N VAL A 36 -22.06 10.41 14.09
CA VAL A 36 -20.99 9.81 13.28
C VAL A 36 -20.36 10.89 12.42
N THR A 37 -19.14 11.27 12.75
CA THR A 37 -18.35 12.24 12.01
C THR A 37 -17.14 11.58 11.34
N TRP A 38 -16.36 12.34 10.56
CA TRP A 38 -15.25 11.81 9.79
C TRP A 38 -14.12 12.82 9.65
N THR A 39 -12.95 12.29 9.35
CA THR A 39 -11.81 13.06 8.83
C THR A 39 -11.71 12.91 7.32
N PHE A 40 -10.77 13.61 6.69
CA PHE A 40 -10.39 13.47 5.28
C PHE A 40 -8.98 12.85 5.16
N GLY A 41 -8.69 11.81 5.94
CA GLY A 41 -7.35 11.41 6.27
C GLY A 41 -6.77 12.35 7.33
N HIS A 42 -5.53 12.80 7.17
CA HIS A 42 -4.90 13.69 8.13
C HIS A 42 -5.56 15.09 8.17
N LEU A 43 -6.12 15.48 9.32
CA LEU A 43 -6.48 16.86 9.63
C LEU A 43 -5.37 17.57 10.41
N CYS A 44 -4.54 16.82 11.12
CA CYS A 44 -3.41 17.30 11.90
C CYS A 44 -2.09 16.85 11.27
N THR A 45 -1.06 17.66 11.48
CA THR A 45 0.34 17.35 11.14
C THR A 45 1.25 17.74 12.28
N LEU A 46 2.49 17.26 12.30
CA LEU A 46 3.50 17.79 13.19
C LEU A 46 3.77 19.28 12.87
N LYS A 47 4.09 20.04 13.88
CA LYS A 47 4.51 21.44 13.72
C LYS A 47 5.71 21.54 12.78
N GLU A 48 5.74 22.59 11.98
CA GLU A 48 6.88 22.90 11.11
C GLU A 48 8.04 23.53 11.91
N PRO A 49 9.26 23.50 11.37
CA PRO A 49 10.43 24.07 12.08
C PRO A 49 10.20 25.47 12.64
N HIS A 50 9.58 26.35 11.87
CA HIS A 50 9.32 27.74 12.29
C HIS A 50 8.23 27.89 13.36
N ASP A 51 7.40 26.87 13.59
CA ASP A 51 6.41 26.85 14.68
C ASP A 51 7.09 26.61 16.05
N TYR A 52 8.34 26.13 16.08
CA TYR A 52 9.11 25.93 17.32
C TYR A 52 9.99 27.14 17.63
N THR A 53 10.67 27.68 16.61
CA THR A 53 11.51 28.87 16.77
C THR A 53 11.65 29.65 15.45
N PRO A 54 11.61 31.01 15.49
CA PRO A 54 11.84 31.81 14.30
C PRO A 54 13.18 31.55 13.61
N MET A 55 14.21 31.12 14.35
CA MET A 55 15.52 30.77 13.79
C MET A 55 15.44 29.69 12.72
N TRP A 56 14.50 28.75 12.85
CA TRP A 56 14.33 27.67 11.90
C TRP A 56 13.48 28.02 10.67
N LYS A 57 13.02 29.27 10.57
CA LYS A 57 12.32 29.78 9.37
C LYS A 57 13.26 29.87 8.18
N SER A 58 14.44 30.47 8.38
CA SER A 58 15.46 30.58 7.34
C SER A 58 16.31 29.30 7.25
N TRP A 59 16.65 28.92 6.03
CA TRP A 59 17.49 27.75 5.81
C TRP A 59 18.96 28.17 5.92
N SER A 60 19.65 27.66 6.93
CA SER A 60 21.08 27.84 7.13
C SER A 60 21.71 26.59 7.73
N LEU A 61 22.99 26.36 7.45
CA LEU A 61 23.73 25.22 8.02
C LEU A 61 23.89 25.37 9.53
N SER A 62 23.97 26.58 10.05
CA SER A 62 24.10 26.85 11.48
C SER A 62 22.83 26.54 12.28
N ALA A 63 21.68 26.41 11.61
CA ALA A 63 20.41 26.02 12.25
C ALA A 63 20.21 24.50 12.33
N LEU A 64 21.13 23.72 11.80
CA LEU A 64 21.08 22.26 11.81
C LEU A 64 21.97 21.67 12.91
N PRO A 65 21.58 20.57 13.55
CA PRO A 65 20.32 19.85 13.38
C PRO A 65 19.14 20.55 14.09
N MET A 66 17.96 20.51 13.48
CA MET A 66 16.72 20.96 14.09
C MET A 66 16.11 19.78 14.87
N ILE A 67 16.16 19.85 16.19
CA ILE A 67 15.63 18.82 17.08
C ILE A 67 14.78 19.53 18.14
N PRO A 68 13.43 19.49 18.01
CA PRO A 68 12.56 20.08 19.03
C PRO A 68 12.66 19.28 20.35
N ASP A 69 12.67 19.99 21.47
CA ASP A 69 12.62 19.35 22.80
C ASP A 69 11.34 18.53 22.98
N ARG A 70 10.25 18.98 22.39
CA ARG A 70 8.96 18.30 22.39
C ARG A 70 8.23 18.52 21.07
N PHE A 71 7.81 17.41 20.43
CA PHE A 71 7.01 17.49 19.22
C PHE A 71 5.58 17.90 19.53
N GLY A 72 5.05 18.82 18.74
CA GLY A 72 3.67 19.28 18.80
C GLY A 72 2.94 19.05 17.49
N ILE A 73 1.62 19.05 17.55
CA ILE A 73 0.74 18.94 16.40
C ILE A 73 0.04 20.25 16.10
N LYS A 74 -0.27 20.48 14.82
CA LYS A 74 -1.12 21.60 14.35
C LYS A 74 -2.12 21.12 13.32
N LEU A 75 -3.20 21.85 13.13
CA LEU A 75 -4.10 21.64 12.00
C LEU A 75 -3.38 21.97 10.69
N ILE A 76 -3.69 21.20 9.66
CA ILE A 76 -3.28 21.52 8.29
C ILE A 76 -4.01 22.81 7.88
N ASP A 77 -3.30 23.73 7.23
CA ASP A 77 -3.83 25.03 6.84
C ASP A 77 -4.67 24.93 5.56
N ASP A 78 -5.87 24.37 5.70
CA ASP A 78 -6.89 24.24 4.68
C ASP A 78 -8.26 24.59 5.23
N GLN A 79 -9.07 25.33 4.47
CA GLN A 79 -10.37 25.84 4.90
C GLN A 79 -11.38 24.70 5.15
N GLY A 80 -11.39 23.66 4.31
CA GLY A 80 -12.25 22.49 4.47
C GLY A 80 -11.89 21.68 5.72
N ILE A 81 -10.59 21.51 5.96
CA ILE A 81 -10.06 20.85 7.15
C ILE A 81 -10.43 21.64 8.42
N LYS A 82 -10.25 22.96 8.43
CA LYS A 82 -10.60 23.81 9.56
C LYS A 82 -12.09 23.75 9.88
N LYS A 83 -12.93 23.81 8.84
CA LYS A 83 -14.39 23.68 8.98
C LYS A 83 -14.78 22.34 9.60
N GLN A 84 -14.28 21.24 9.02
CA GLN A 84 -14.59 19.89 9.52
C GLN A 84 -14.07 19.67 10.94
N PHE A 85 -12.86 20.16 11.25
CA PHE A 85 -12.30 20.06 12.58
C PHE A 85 -13.16 20.82 13.62
N SER A 86 -13.66 22.01 13.29
CA SER A 86 -14.54 22.77 14.21
C SER A 86 -15.82 22.00 14.53
N ILE A 87 -16.39 21.26 13.55
CA ILE A 87 -17.54 20.40 13.77
C ILE A 87 -17.17 19.26 14.72
N ILE A 88 -16.06 18.55 14.42
CA ILE A 88 -15.58 17.44 15.26
C ILE A 88 -15.32 17.91 16.70
N GLU A 89 -14.64 19.03 16.87
CA GLU A 89 -14.36 19.63 18.18
C GLU A 89 -15.65 19.89 18.97
N GLY A 90 -16.64 20.51 18.31
CA GLY A 90 -17.94 20.81 18.94
C GLY A 90 -18.71 19.54 19.34
N LEU A 91 -18.62 18.46 18.58
CA LEU A 91 -19.22 17.17 18.90
C LEU A 91 -18.48 16.50 20.08
N MET A 92 -17.15 16.45 20.04
CA MET A 92 -16.34 15.79 21.06
C MET A 92 -16.40 16.45 22.43
N GLN A 93 -16.55 17.78 22.48
CA GLN A 93 -16.71 18.51 23.74
C GLN A 93 -18.02 18.16 24.47
N LYS A 94 -19.03 17.69 23.75
CA LYS A 94 -20.36 17.28 24.29
C LYS A 94 -20.53 15.78 24.39
N ALA A 95 -19.53 15.00 23.95
CA ALA A 95 -19.60 13.56 23.94
C ALA A 95 -19.51 12.98 25.35
N GLU A 96 -20.35 12.02 25.65
CA GLU A 96 -20.24 11.17 26.83
C GLU A 96 -19.22 10.06 26.63
N ARG A 97 -19.07 9.63 25.39
CA ARG A 97 -18.12 8.58 24.94
C ARG A 97 -17.75 8.79 23.47
N ILE A 98 -16.52 8.47 23.12
CA ILE A 98 -16.08 8.45 21.71
C ILE A 98 -15.80 7.02 21.29
N VAL A 99 -16.16 6.68 20.04
CA VAL A 99 -15.73 5.45 19.37
C VAL A 99 -14.79 5.83 18.24
N ASN A 100 -13.53 5.45 18.39
CA ASN A 100 -12.53 5.59 17.35
C ASN A 100 -12.76 4.52 16.28
N CYS A 101 -13.20 4.93 15.10
CA CYS A 101 -13.48 4.11 13.93
C CYS A 101 -12.45 4.34 12.81
N GLY A 102 -11.23 4.74 13.13
CA GLY A 102 -10.13 4.85 12.17
C GLY A 102 -9.77 3.51 11.55
N ASP A 103 -9.14 3.52 10.39
CA ASP A 103 -8.68 2.31 9.70
C ASP A 103 -7.81 1.46 10.65
N ALA A 104 -7.89 0.13 10.51
CA ALA A 104 -7.16 -0.82 11.36
C ALA A 104 -5.66 -0.84 11.00
N GLY A 105 -4.89 0.10 11.56
CA GLY A 105 -3.47 0.26 11.29
C GLY A 105 -2.83 1.41 12.06
N GLN A 106 -1.51 1.51 11.96
CA GLN A 106 -0.73 2.57 12.64
C GLN A 106 -1.18 3.97 12.22
N GLU A 107 -1.48 4.15 10.94
CA GLU A 107 -1.84 5.44 10.36
C GLU A 107 -3.22 5.88 10.84
N GLY A 108 -4.23 5.01 10.74
CA GLY A 108 -5.58 5.30 11.23
C GLY A 108 -5.61 5.59 12.74
N GLU A 109 -4.77 4.90 13.53
CA GLU A 109 -4.63 5.17 14.95
C GLU A 109 -4.02 6.55 15.21
N LEU A 110 -2.97 6.92 14.45
CA LEU A 110 -2.30 8.20 14.58
C LEU A 110 -3.23 9.36 14.19
N ILE A 111 -3.91 9.26 13.05
CA ILE A 111 -4.84 10.28 12.54
C ILE A 111 -5.91 10.59 13.57
N GLN A 112 -6.61 9.56 14.06
CA GLN A 112 -7.74 9.77 14.96
C GLN A 112 -7.30 10.29 16.33
N ARG A 113 -6.20 9.78 16.89
CA ARG A 113 -5.70 10.26 18.19
C ARG A 113 -5.22 11.69 18.13
N TRP A 114 -4.57 12.11 17.05
CA TRP A 114 -4.18 13.51 16.90
C TRP A 114 -5.39 14.43 16.83
N VAL A 115 -6.44 14.02 16.13
CA VAL A 115 -7.68 14.80 16.05
C VAL A 115 -8.38 14.88 17.43
N MET A 116 -8.54 13.76 18.12
CA MET A 116 -9.11 13.72 19.47
C MET A 116 -8.29 14.55 20.47
N GLN A 117 -6.95 14.45 20.42
CA GLN A 117 -6.05 15.25 21.25
C GLN A 117 -6.20 16.75 20.96
N LYS A 118 -6.25 17.13 19.66
CA LYS A 118 -6.39 18.51 19.24
C LYS A 118 -7.75 19.10 19.60
N ALA A 119 -8.82 18.29 19.51
CA ALA A 119 -10.16 18.64 19.93
C ALA A 119 -10.34 18.71 21.45
N GLY A 120 -9.34 18.29 22.23
CA GLY A 120 -9.40 18.31 23.69
C GLY A 120 -10.41 17.30 24.28
N ALA A 121 -10.61 16.17 23.63
CA ALA A 121 -11.51 15.11 24.10
C ALA A 121 -11.12 14.62 25.50
N LYS A 122 -12.09 14.55 26.42
CA LYS A 122 -11.87 14.16 27.82
C LYS A 122 -12.68 12.94 28.26
N CYS A 123 -13.65 12.54 27.44
CA CYS A 123 -14.50 11.39 27.74
C CYS A 123 -13.80 10.05 27.41
N PRO A 124 -14.32 8.91 27.92
CA PRO A 124 -13.81 7.59 27.59
C PRO A 124 -13.83 7.32 26.09
N VAL A 125 -12.78 6.65 25.57
CA VAL A 125 -12.66 6.30 24.16
C VAL A 125 -12.61 4.79 24.02
N SER A 126 -13.46 4.26 23.14
CA SER A 126 -13.45 2.87 22.69
C SER A 126 -12.93 2.78 21.27
N ARG A 127 -12.43 1.62 20.89
CA ARG A 127 -11.88 1.34 19.55
C ARG A 127 -12.75 0.33 18.81
N LEU A 128 -13.28 0.73 17.65
CA LEU A 128 -13.84 -0.17 16.67
C LEU A 128 -12.68 -0.72 15.83
N TRP A 129 -12.32 -1.99 16.00
CA TRP A 129 -11.25 -2.64 15.28
C TRP A 129 -11.81 -3.68 14.31
N ILE A 130 -11.94 -3.31 13.05
CA ILE A 130 -12.46 -4.16 11.98
C ILE A 130 -11.57 -4.05 10.75
N SER A 131 -11.39 -5.16 10.04
CA SER A 131 -10.62 -5.24 8.79
C SER A 131 -11.51 -5.31 7.54
N SER A 132 -12.82 -5.31 7.73
CA SER A 132 -13.82 -5.36 6.67
C SER A 132 -14.95 -4.37 6.97
N MET A 133 -15.52 -3.77 5.92
CA MET A 133 -16.63 -2.82 5.99
C MET A 133 -17.99 -3.45 5.66
N THR A 134 -18.11 -4.78 5.77
CA THR A 134 -19.41 -5.45 5.60
C THR A 134 -20.33 -5.16 6.77
N ASP A 135 -21.65 -5.21 6.54
CA ASP A 135 -22.67 -4.94 7.54
C ASP A 135 -22.49 -5.79 8.80
N GLU A 136 -22.17 -7.08 8.63
CA GLU A 136 -21.93 -8.00 9.74
C GLU A 136 -20.70 -7.62 10.53
N ALA A 137 -19.57 -7.30 9.83
CA ALA A 137 -18.33 -6.92 10.50
C ALA A 137 -18.49 -5.63 11.33
N ILE A 138 -19.27 -4.66 10.82
CA ILE A 138 -19.57 -3.43 11.56
C ILE A 138 -20.43 -3.74 12.78
N ARG A 139 -21.53 -4.52 12.63
CA ARG A 139 -22.40 -4.91 13.76
C ARG A 139 -21.64 -5.67 14.84
N GLU A 140 -20.88 -6.67 14.45
CA GLU A 140 -20.05 -7.47 15.36
C GLU A 140 -18.99 -6.60 16.05
N GLY A 141 -18.34 -5.71 15.30
CA GLY A 141 -17.35 -4.78 15.83
C GLY A 141 -17.94 -3.84 16.90
N PHE A 142 -19.15 -3.32 16.69
CA PHE A 142 -19.85 -2.49 17.70
C PHE A 142 -20.30 -3.28 18.94
N GLN A 143 -20.56 -4.57 18.82
CA GLN A 143 -20.82 -5.44 19.97
C GLN A 143 -19.54 -5.77 20.75
N ASN A 144 -18.38 -5.69 20.11
CA ASN A 144 -17.07 -6.08 20.65
C ASN A 144 -16.05 -4.93 20.65
N LEU A 145 -16.51 -3.70 20.99
CA LEU A 145 -15.63 -2.54 21.10
C LEU A 145 -14.48 -2.82 22.09
N LYS A 146 -13.27 -2.45 21.69
CA LYS A 146 -12.05 -2.62 22.48
C LYS A 146 -11.74 -1.36 23.28
N ASP A 147 -10.89 -1.50 24.31
CA ASP A 147 -10.34 -0.32 24.98
C ASP A 147 -9.31 0.36 24.07
N GLN A 148 -9.37 1.68 24.00
CA GLN A 148 -8.39 2.48 23.26
C GLN A 148 -6.96 2.27 23.79
N GLN A 149 -6.78 1.95 25.06
CA GLN A 149 -5.47 1.72 25.69
C GLN A 149 -4.76 0.48 25.15
N ASP A 150 -5.49 -0.54 24.70
CA ASP A 150 -4.91 -1.74 24.10
C ASP A 150 -4.10 -1.42 22.84
N TYR A 151 -4.40 -0.29 22.19
CA TYR A 151 -3.74 0.19 20.96
C TYR A 151 -2.67 1.26 21.21
N GLN A 152 -2.28 1.48 22.48
CA GLN A 152 -1.23 2.45 22.81
C GLN A 152 0.13 2.13 22.15
N PRO A 153 0.61 0.88 22.11
CA PRO A 153 1.85 0.56 21.41
C PRO A 153 1.77 0.86 19.89
N LEU A 154 0.61 0.63 19.26
CA LEU A 154 0.40 0.89 17.85
C LEU A 154 0.44 2.40 17.56
N TYR A 155 -0.21 3.21 18.41
CA TYR A 155 -0.12 4.67 18.33
C TYR A 155 1.30 5.17 18.48
N LEU A 156 2.05 4.66 19.47
CA LEU A 156 3.45 5.05 19.70
C LEU A 156 4.34 4.67 18.49
N ALA A 157 4.09 3.53 17.85
CA ALA A 157 4.80 3.14 16.64
C ALA A 157 4.52 4.13 15.49
N GLY A 158 3.25 4.51 15.28
CA GLY A 158 2.87 5.53 14.30
C GLY A 158 3.47 6.90 14.59
N LEU A 159 3.43 7.32 15.85
CA LEU A 159 4.02 8.59 16.30
C LEU A 159 5.55 8.62 16.11
N SER A 160 6.24 7.54 16.51
CA SER A 160 7.69 7.43 16.36
C SER A 160 8.11 7.48 14.89
N ARG A 161 7.33 6.84 14.02
CA ARG A 161 7.52 6.91 12.57
C ARG A 161 7.35 8.34 12.05
N ALA A 162 6.28 9.04 12.44
CA ALA A 162 6.04 10.42 12.03
C ALA A 162 7.16 11.37 12.49
N ILE A 163 7.63 11.21 13.73
CA ILE A 163 8.76 11.99 14.27
C ILE A 163 10.06 11.67 13.52
N GLY A 164 10.35 10.41 13.27
CA GLY A 164 11.52 9.99 12.51
C GLY A 164 11.52 10.54 11.07
N ASP A 165 10.37 10.49 10.40
CA ASP A 165 10.19 11.05 9.05
C ASP A 165 10.36 12.58 9.06
N TRP A 166 9.88 13.27 10.10
CA TRP A 166 10.09 14.71 10.27
C TRP A 166 11.57 15.04 10.52
N LEU A 167 12.23 14.35 11.45
CA LEU A 167 13.65 14.58 11.77
C LEU A 167 14.54 14.37 10.54
N LEU A 168 14.37 13.24 9.86
CA LEU A 168 15.13 12.94 8.66
C LEU A 168 14.79 13.94 7.53
N GLY A 169 13.50 14.07 7.23
CA GLY A 169 13.03 14.86 6.09
C GLY A 169 13.42 16.35 6.22
N MET A 170 13.16 16.97 7.35
CA MET A 170 13.44 18.38 7.56
C MET A 170 14.94 18.69 7.59
N ASN A 171 15.73 17.89 8.30
CA ASN A 171 17.16 18.15 8.44
C ASN A 171 17.94 17.76 7.18
N ALA A 172 17.73 16.57 6.64
CA ALA A 172 18.48 16.10 5.47
C ALA A 172 18.11 16.91 4.21
N THR A 173 16.83 17.22 4.00
CA THR A 173 16.41 18.06 2.86
C THR A 173 17.10 19.42 2.89
N ARG A 174 17.13 20.09 4.04
CA ARG A 174 17.81 21.40 4.16
C ARG A 174 19.32 21.27 3.97
N LEU A 175 19.93 20.28 4.60
CA LEU A 175 21.37 20.05 4.48
C LEU A 175 21.80 19.82 3.03
N TYR A 176 21.13 18.89 2.35
CA TYR A 176 21.48 18.55 0.96
C TYR A 176 21.15 19.69 0.01
N THR A 177 20.03 20.37 0.20
CA THR A 177 19.67 21.54 -0.61
C THR A 177 20.70 22.66 -0.46
N LEU A 178 21.15 22.98 0.76
CA LEU A 178 22.13 24.02 1.01
C LEU A 178 23.53 23.67 0.48
N LYS A 179 23.91 22.40 0.51
CA LYS A 179 25.22 21.97 0.03
C LYS A 179 25.30 21.71 -1.46
N TYR A 180 24.24 21.15 -2.06
CA TYR A 180 24.27 20.62 -3.41
C TYR A 180 23.16 21.14 -4.31
N GLY A 181 22.18 21.87 -3.77
CA GLY A 181 21.09 22.47 -4.55
C GLY A 181 21.61 23.54 -5.50
N GLN A 182 21.22 23.44 -6.77
CA GLN A 182 21.53 24.44 -7.79
C GLN A 182 20.23 25.15 -8.19
N ASN A 183 20.33 26.40 -8.60
CA ASN A 183 19.20 27.18 -9.14
C ASN A 183 17.94 27.19 -8.25
N ARG A 184 18.11 27.24 -6.92
CA ARG A 184 17.02 27.17 -5.93
C ARG A 184 16.22 25.85 -5.94
N GLN A 185 16.74 24.80 -6.53
CA GLN A 185 16.09 23.49 -6.53
C GLN A 185 16.20 22.85 -5.15
N VAL A 186 15.05 22.47 -4.58
CA VAL A 186 15.00 21.73 -3.33
C VAL A 186 15.32 20.25 -3.59
N LEU A 187 16.33 19.76 -2.88
CA LEU A 187 16.70 18.34 -2.91
C LEU A 187 15.99 17.61 -1.77
N SER A 188 14.80 17.15 -2.04
CA SER A 188 13.95 16.45 -1.05
C SER A 188 14.54 15.10 -0.67
N ILE A 189 14.75 14.89 0.63
CA ILE A 189 15.23 13.62 1.20
C ILE A 189 14.13 13.03 2.07
N GLY A 190 13.86 11.76 1.93
CA GLY A 190 12.87 11.07 2.73
C GLY A 190 13.11 9.56 2.78
N ARG A 191 12.55 8.94 3.79
CA ARG A 191 12.75 7.51 4.11
C ARG A 191 12.24 6.57 3.00
N VAL A 192 11.26 6.98 2.23
CA VAL A 192 10.70 6.17 1.13
C VAL A 192 11.21 6.66 -0.22
N GLN A 193 11.05 7.95 -0.52
CA GLN A 193 11.38 8.49 -1.84
C GLN A 193 12.85 8.36 -2.21
N THR A 194 13.77 8.56 -1.25
CA THR A 194 15.21 8.50 -1.55
C THR A 194 15.70 7.07 -1.85
N PRO A 195 15.37 6.04 -1.06
CA PRO A 195 15.69 4.65 -1.43
C PRO A 195 15.03 4.21 -2.75
N THR A 196 13.80 4.65 -3.01
CA THR A 196 13.11 4.33 -4.28
C THR A 196 13.86 4.93 -5.47
N LEU A 197 14.26 6.19 -5.38
CA LEU A 197 15.09 6.82 -6.40
C LEU A 197 16.45 6.11 -6.56
N ALA A 198 17.06 5.72 -5.45
CA ALA A 198 18.35 4.99 -5.47
C ALA A 198 18.24 3.64 -6.21
N LEU A 199 17.14 2.91 -6.05
CA LEU A 199 16.89 1.67 -6.81
C LEU A 199 16.85 1.93 -8.32
N ILE A 200 16.15 2.98 -8.75
CA ILE A 200 16.05 3.37 -10.16
C ILE A 200 17.43 3.75 -10.71
N VAL A 201 18.16 4.61 -9.98
CA VAL A 201 19.50 5.07 -10.38
C VAL A 201 20.49 3.91 -10.46
N ASN A 202 20.47 3.00 -9.49
CA ASN A 202 21.33 1.84 -9.48
C ASN A 202 21.04 0.91 -10.67
N ARG A 203 19.72 0.69 -10.95
CA ARG A 203 19.34 -0.10 -12.13
C ARG A 203 19.78 0.54 -13.43
N GLN A 204 19.65 1.87 -13.55
CA GLN A 204 20.14 2.59 -14.72
C GLN A 204 21.67 2.41 -14.90
N LYS A 205 22.45 2.53 -13.81
CA LYS A 205 23.88 2.28 -13.84
C LYS A 205 24.24 0.85 -14.25
N GLU A 206 23.48 -0.15 -13.81
CA GLU A 206 23.66 -1.53 -14.25
C GLU A 206 23.44 -1.67 -15.76
N ILE A 207 22.39 -1.02 -16.29
CA ILE A 207 22.10 -1.01 -17.73
C ILE A 207 23.20 -0.32 -18.52
N ASP A 208 23.63 0.87 -18.09
CA ASP A 208 24.65 1.67 -18.77
C ASP A 208 26.03 0.97 -18.77
N ASN A 209 26.33 0.21 -17.71
CA ASN A 209 27.59 -0.52 -17.58
C ASN A 209 27.48 -1.99 -18.02
N PHE A 210 26.32 -2.41 -18.56
CA PHE A 210 26.11 -3.78 -18.98
C PHE A 210 27.06 -4.16 -20.12
N LYS A 211 27.87 -5.17 -19.89
CA LYS A 211 28.74 -5.78 -20.92
C LYS A 211 28.18 -7.14 -21.23
N PRO A 212 27.70 -7.36 -22.48
CA PRO A 212 27.21 -8.67 -22.87
C PRO A 212 28.34 -9.66 -22.90
N GLU A 213 28.19 -10.77 -22.23
CA GLU A 213 29.13 -11.89 -22.27
C GLU A 213 28.52 -12.99 -23.14
N PRO A 214 29.20 -13.40 -24.23
CA PRO A 214 28.74 -14.49 -25.06
C PRO A 214 28.82 -15.81 -24.29
N TYR A 215 27.88 -16.68 -24.57
CA TYR A 215 27.89 -18.05 -24.07
C TYR A 215 27.39 -19.00 -25.17
N TRP A 216 27.80 -20.25 -25.08
CA TRP A 216 27.39 -21.28 -26.01
C TRP A 216 26.61 -22.36 -25.29
N VAL A 217 25.63 -22.95 -25.97
CA VAL A 217 24.84 -24.06 -25.45
C VAL A 217 24.97 -25.21 -26.45
N LEU A 218 25.36 -26.37 -25.95
CA LEU A 218 25.38 -27.61 -26.74
C LEU A 218 24.02 -28.25 -26.65
N ALA A 219 23.37 -28.43 -27.81
CA ALA A 219 22.04 -29.03 -27.89
C ALA A 219 21.96 -29.98 -29.11
N THR A 220 21.12 -30.99 -29.00
CA THR A 220 20.79 -31.86 -30.12
C THR A 220 19.26 -32.05 -30.17
N VAL A 221 18.75 -32.31 -31.38
CA VAL A 221 17.33 -32.56 -31.61
C VAL A 221 17.15 -34.03 -32.01
N TYR A 222 16.32 -34.75 -31.28
CA TYR A 222 15.98 -36.13 -31.62
C TYR A 222 14.48 -36.32 -31.44
N ARG A 223 13.80 -36.76 -32.50
CA ARG A 223 12.34 -36.95 -32.53
C ARG A 223 11.56 -35.75 -31.98
N ASP A 224 11.81 -34.59 -32.54
CA ASP A 224 11.19 -33.29 -32.20
C ASP A 224 11.40 -32.82 -30.74
N THR A 225 12.30 -33.47 -30.00
CA THR A 225 12.67 -33.08 -28.64
C THR A 225 14.10 -32.56 -28.60
N THR A 226 14.29 -31.40 -27.98
CA THR A 226 15.62 -30.79 -27.79
C THR A 226 16.24 -31.29 -26.49
N PHE A 227 17.45 -31.84 -26.59
CA PHE A 227 18.28 -32.24 -25.47
C PHE A 227 19.45 -31.27 -25.35
N THR A 228 19.71 -30.80 -24.15
CA THR A 228 20.80 -29.88 -23.84
C THR A 228 21.84 -30.56 -22.96
N ALA A 229 23.10 -30.15 -23.11
CA ALA A 229 24.16 -30.63 -22.24
C ALA A 229 23.88 -30.31 -20.78
N THR A 230 24.13 -31.25 -19.88
CA THR A 230 23.92 -31.09 -18.43
C THR A 230 24.76 -29.98 -17.83
N LYS A 231 25.88 -29.63 -18.41
CA LYS A 231 26.71 -28.47 -18.05
C LYS A 231 25.99 -27.14 -18.26
N GLY A 232 25.00 -27.09 -19.16
CA GLY A 232 24.23 -25.90 -19.48
C GLY A 232 24.99 -24.94 -20.41
N LYS A 233 25.59 -23.89 -19.85
CA LYS A 233 26.30 -22.84 -20.62
C LYS A 233 27.83 -23.08 -20.63
N PHE A 234 28.44 -22.88 -21.79
CA PHE A 234 29.90 -22.81 -21.95
C PHE A 234 30.30 -21.35 -22.08
N THR A 235 31.34 -20.94 -21.37
CA THR A 235 31.79 -19.55 -21.32
C THR A 235 32.87 -19.23 -22.35
N SER A 236 33.49 -20.26 -22.97
CA SER A 236 34.37 -20.10 -24.11
C SER A 236 33.87 -20.90 -25.31
N LYS A 237 34.15 -20.41 -26.51
CA LYS A 237 33.80 -21.07 -27.75
C LYS A 237 34.56 -22.39 -27.92
N GLU A 238 35.82 -22.37 -27.57
CA GLU A 238 36.76 -23.50 -27.67
C GLU A 238 36.26 -24.67 -26.82
N GLU A 239 35.85 -24.41 -25.59
CA GLU A 239 35.29 -25.42 -24.70
C GLU A 239 33.98 -26.02 -25.24
N GLY A 240 33.14 -25.20 -25.86
CA GLY A 240 31.92 -25.63 -26.54
C GLY A 240 32.23 -26.50 -27.76
N GLU A 241 33.21 -26.12 -28.57
CA GLU A 241 33.65 -26.88 -29.75
C GLU A 241 34.34 -28.21 -29.37
N GLU A 242 35.13 -28.25 -28.32
CA GLU A 242 35.70 -29.48 -27.78
C GLU A 242 34.61 -30.43 -27.33
N ALA A 243 33.62 -29.93 -26.58
CA ALA A 243 32.48 -30.72 -26.15
C ALA A 243 31.65 -31.25 -27.33
N PHE A 244 31.46 -30.44 -28.38
CA PHE A 244 30.81 -30.85 -29.62
C PHE A 244 31.59 -31.96 -30.34
N ALA A 245 32.89 -31.80 -30.52
CA ALA A 245 33.75 -32.77 -31.18
C ALA A 245 33.73 -34.14 -30.47
N THR A 246 33.52 -34.20 -29.16
CA THR A 246 33.43 -35.46 -28.42
C THR A 246 32.18 -36.31 -28.78
N ILE A 247 31.14 -35.67 -29.31
CA ILE A 247 29.84 -36.31 -29.61
C ILE A 247 29.52 -36.33 -31.10
N GLU A 248 30.22 -35.55 -31.91
CA GLU A 248 29.99 -35.47 -33.35
C GLU A 248 30.15 -36.84 -34.01
N GLY A 249 29.21 -37.22 -34.87
CA GLY A 249 29.18 -38.50 -35.55
C GLY A 249 28.83 -39.70 -34.68
N LYS A 250 28.65 -39.57 -33.40
CA LYS A 250 28.22 -40.64 -32.52
C LYS A 250 26.68 -40.81 -32.54
N PRO A 251 26.19 -42.05 -32.44
CA PRO A 251 24.73 -42.29 -32.34
C PRO A 251 24.17 -41.69 -31.05
N PHE A 252 23.00 -41.08 -31.16
CA PHE A 252 22.25 -40.59 -29.97
C PHE A 252 21.53 -41.79 -29.33
N GLU A 253 21.85 -42.05 -28.06
CA GLU A 253 21.23 -43.11 -27.27
C GLU A 253 20.63 -42.56 -25.97
N VAL A 254 19.38 -42.88 -25.69
CA VAL A 254 18.72 -42.57 -24.44
C VAL A 254 19.10 -43.62 -23.40
N THR A 255 20.02 -43.30 -22.52
CA THR A 255 20.53 -44.22 -21.49
C THR A 255 19.67 -44.28 -20.24
N LYS A 256 18.87 -43.23 -19.95
CA LYS A 256 18.03 -43.16 -18.75
C LYS A 256 16.81 -42.32 -18.99
N VAL A 257 15.68 -42.80 -18.53
CA VAL A 257 14.41 -42.05 -18.44
C VAL A 257 13.92 -42.10 -17.01
N GLU A 258 13.77 -40.97 -16.36
CA GLU A 258 13.17 -40.88 -15.03
C GLU A 258 11.83 -40.15 -15.11
N LYS A 259 10.79 -40.82 -14.64
CA LYS A 259 9.50 -40.21 -14.35
C LYS A 259 9.47 -39.83 -12.87
N LYS A 260 9.34 -38.53 -12.56
CA LYS A 260 9.11 -38.07 -11.20
C LYS A 260 7.71 -37.48 -11.12
N GLU A 261 6.92 -38.00 -10.21
CA GLU A 261 5.67 -37.35 -9.86
C GLU A 261 6.00 -36.13 -8.97
N GLY A 262 5.61 -34.97 -9.42
CA GLY A 262 5.69 -33.73 -8.65
C GLY A 262 4.30 -33.28 -8.21
N LYS A 263 4.21 -32.60 -7.08
CA LYS A 263 3.01 -31.86 -6.67
C LYS A 263 3.20 -30.41 -7.06
N GLU A 264 2.38 -29.92 -7.97
CA GLU A 264 2.28 -28.50 -8.26
C GLU A 264 1.27 -27.88 -7.29
N GLN A 265 1.73 -26.90 -6.55
CA GLN A 265 0.83 -26.15 -5.66
C GLN A 265 0.01 -25.16 -6.49
N PRO A 266 -1.27 -24.94 -6.13
CA PRO A 266 -2.04 -23.90 -6.79
C PRO A 266 -1.35 -22.54 -6.59
N PRO A 267 -1.46 -21.64 -7.57
CA PRO A 267 -0.91 -20.29 -7.44
C PRO A 267 -1.53 -19.59 -6.22
N GLN A 268 -0.75 -18.73 -5.59
CA GLN A 268 -1.26 -17.89 -4.50
C GLN A 268 -2.31 -16.92 -5.03
N LEU A 269 -3.25 -16.54 -4.17
CA LEU A 269 -4.20 -15.47 -4.47
C LEU A 269 -3.43 -14.15 -4.69
N TYR A 270 -3.94 -13.34 -5.58
CA TYR A 270 -3.33 -12.05 -5.86
C TYR A 270 -3.45 -11.09 -4.67
N ASP A 271 -2.34 -10.45 -4.34
CA ASP A 271 -2.36 -9.13 -3.72
C ASP A 271 -2.43 -8.04 -4.81
N LEU A 272 -2.61 -6.77 -4.40
CA LEU A 272 -2.72 -5.68 -5.35
C LEU A 272 -1.49 -5.57 -6.26
N THR A 273 -0.29 -5.73 -5.71
CA THR A 273 0.96 -5.56 -6.46
C THR A 273 1.15 -6.67 -7.50
N SER A 274 0.96 -7.92 -7.10
CA SER A 274 1.09 -9.07 -8.01
C SER A 274 0.03 -9.03 -9.11
N LEU A 275 -1.19 -8.58 -8.81
CA LEU A 275 -2.23 -8.37 -9.81
C LEU A 275 -1.88 -7.25 -10.79
N GLN A 276 -1.36 -6.11 -10.31
CA GLN A 276 -0.89 -5.03 -11.18
C GLN A 276 0.23 -5.48 -12.13
N VAL A 277 1.19 -6.29 -11.63
CA VAL A 277 2.28 -6.85 -12.45
C VAL A 277 1.73 -7.78 -13.54
N ASP A 278 0.82 -8.68 -13.17
CA ASP A 278 0.24 -9.64 -14.13
C ASP A 278 -0.67 -8.94 -15.16
N CYS A 279 -1.47 -7.98 -14.75
CA CYS A 279 -2.30 -7.18 -15.65
C CYS A 279 -1.43 -6.35 -16.62
N ASN A 280 -0.32 -5.79 -16.15
CA ASN A 280 0.61 -5.08 -17.02
C ASN A 280 1.25 -6.03 -18.04
N ARG A 281 1.73 -7.20 -17.60
CA ARG A 281 2.37 -8.19 -18.47
C ARG A 281 1.43 -8.77 -19.51
N LYS A 282 0.17 -9.07 -19.14
CA LYS A 282 -0.79 -9.73 -20.03
C LYS A 282 -1.57 -8.77 -20.92
N PHE A 283 -1.92 -7.61 -20.40
CA PHE A 283 -2.85 -6.67 -21.03
C PHE A 283 -2.27 -5.27 -21.27
N GLY A 284 -1.06 -4.99 -20.79
CA GLY A 284 -0.44 -3.67 -20.89
C GLY A 284 -1.08 -2.60 -19.98
N TYR A 285 -1.85 -3.00 -18.98
CA TYR A 285 -2.51 -2.06 -18.08
C TYR A 285 -1.51 -1.37 -17.16
N SER A 286 -1.72 -0.06 -16.92
CA SER A 286 -0.99 0.65 -15.89
C SER A 286 -1.42 0.18 -14.49
N ALA A 287 -0.59 0.42 -13.48
CA ALA A 287 -0.93 0.14 -12.09
C ALA A 287 -2.22 0.89 -11.66
N GLU A 288 -2.36 2.15 -12.09
CA GLU A 288 -3.53 2.98 -11.84
C GLU A 288 -4.79 2.41 -12.51
N MET A 289 -4.70 2.02 -13.79
CA MET A 289 -5.81 1.41 -14.50
C MET A 289 -6.27 0.12 -13.83
N THR A 290 -5.35 -0.73 -13.41
CA THR A 290 -5.65 -1.97 -12.68
C THR A 290 -6.36 -1.66 -11.36
N LEU A 291 -5.89 -0.68 -10.59
CA LEU A 291 -6.52 -0.26 -9.34
C LEU A 291 -7.96 0.25 -9.56
N ASN A 292 -8.16 1.12 -10.57
CA ASN A 292 -9.47 1.67 -10.89
C ASN A 292 -10.47 0.58 -11.30
N LEU A 293 -10.03 -0.42 -12.07
CA LEU A 293 -10.85 -1.57 -12.45
C LEU A 293 -11.24 -2.41 -11.23
N ILE A 294 -10.31 -2.68 -10.31
CA ILE A 294 -10.60 -3.40 -9.06
C ILE A 294 -11.61 -2.62 -8.21
N GLN A 295 -11.43 -1.32 -8.07
CA GLN A 295 -12.35 -0.47 -7.31
C GLN A 295 -13.74 -0.43 -7.95
N ALA A 296 -13.82 -0.34 -9.27
CA ALA A 296 -15.09 -0.38 -9.98
C ALA A 296 -15.83 -1.72 -9.77
N LEU A 297 -15.09 -2.83 -9.78
CA LEU A 297 -15.64 -4.16 -9.52
C LEU A 297 -16.07 -4.34 -8.05
N TYR A 298 -15.34 -3.74 -7.11
CA TYR A 298 -15.68 -3.79 -5.68
C TYR A 298 -16.93 -2.96 -5.34
N VAL A 299 -17.14 -1.84 -6.03
CA VAL A 299 -18.31 -0.94 -5.82
C VAL A 299 -19.59 -1.50 -6.48
N ILE A 300 -19.44 -2.30 -7.55
CA ILE A 300 -20.56 -3.05 -8.11
C ILE A 300 -20.82 -4.22 -7.15
N GLU A 301 -21.74 -4.04 -6.19
CA GLU A 301 -22.29 -5.15 -5.41
C GLU A 301 -22.95 -6.15 -6.38
N CYS A 302 -22.18 -7.10 -6.84
CA CYS A 302 -22.68 -8.10 -7.75
C CYS A 302 -22.59 -9.48 -7.13
N ASP A 303 -23.73 -10.03 -6.76
CA ASP A 303 -23.97 -11.47 -6.63
C ASP A 303 -23.89 -12.21 -7.98
N VAL A 304 -23.29 -11.61 -9.01
CA VAL A 304 -23.30 -12.11 -10.38
C VAL A 304 -21.87 -12.31 -10.89
N LEU A 305 -21.67 -13.46 -11.47
CA LEU A 305 -20.49 -13.83 -12.23
C LEU A 305 -20.35 -12.88 -13.44
N HIS A 306 -19.41 -11.96 -13.43
CA HIS A 306 -19.10 -11.15 -14.60
C HIS A 306 -17.95 -11.78 -15.39
N VAL A 307 -18.25 -12.15 -16.62
CA VAL A 307 -17.28 -12.64 -17.61
C VAL A 307 -16.93 -11.49 -18.54
N PHE A 308 -15.70 -10.99 -18.46
CA PHE A 308 -15.21 -10.00 -19.41
C PHE A 308 -14.36 -10.71 -20.48
N PRO A 309 -14.74 -10.66 -21.75
CA PRO A 309 -13.92 -11.17 -22.83
C PRO A 309 -12.73 -10.22 -23.07
N VAL A 310 -11.51 -10.72 -22.92
CA VAL A 310 -10.29 -10.00 -23.28
C VAL A 310 -9.55 -10.83 -24.33
N GLY A 311 -9.85 -10.62 -25.59
CA GLY A 311 -9.30 -11.39 -26.69
C GLY A 311 -9.81 -12.85 -26.71
N LYS A 312 -8.91 -13.83 -26.63
CA LYS A 312 -9.23 -15.26 -26.55
C LYS A 312 -9.28 -15.82 -25.13
N GLU A 313 -9.11 -14.97 -24.12
CA GLU A 313 -9.12 -15.36 -22.71
C GLU A 313 -10.32 -14.72 -22.00
N PHE A 314 -10.87 -15.44 -21.02
CA PHE A 314 -11.95 -14.92 -20.17
C PHE A 314 -11.39 -14.71 -18.76
N LEU A 315 -11.61 -13.51 -18.22
CA LEU A 315 -11.35 -13.21 -16.82
C LEU A 315 -12.64 -13.45 -16.04
N LEU A 316 -12.63 -14.47 -15.17
CA LEU A 316 -13.75 -14.82 -14.32
C LEU A 316 -13.55 -14.18 -12.94
N PHE A 317 -14.46 -13.31 -12.54
CA PHE A 317 -14.49 -12.74 -11.21
C PHE A 317 -15.59 -13.43 -10.40
N PHE A 318 -15.19 -14.05 -9.29
CA PHE A 318 -16.12 -14.53 -8.28
C PHE A 318 -16.18 -13.52 -7.13
N VAL A 319 -17.31 -12.89 -6.96
CA VAL A 319 -17.65 -12.11 -5.77
C VAL A 319 -18.66 -12.92 -4.99
N GLY A 320 -18.17 -13.85 -4.19
CA GLY A 320 -18.97 -14.64 -3.29
C GLY A 320 -18.25 -14.75 -1.95
N ASP A 321 -18.99 -14.58 -0.86
CA ASP A 321 -18.55 -14.74 0.52
C ASP A 321 -17.21 -14.07 0.88
N LYS A 322 -17.11 -12.75 0.56
CA LYS A 322 -16.05 -11.82 1.05
C LYS A 322 -14.63 -12.04 0.52
N ARG A 323 -14.46 -12.75 -0.61
CA ARG A 323 -13.16 -12.92 -1.27
C ARG A 323 -13.28 -12.70 -2.78
N LEU A 324 -12.48 -11.75 -3.29
CA LEU A 324 -12.29 -11.60 -4.73
C LEU A 324 -11.39 -12.74 -5.22
N VAL A 325 -11.94 -13.69 -5.94
CA VAL A 325 -11.17 -14.77 -6.57
C VAL A 325 -11.15 -14.53 -8.08
N ILE A 326 -9.97 -14.35 -8.63
CA ILE A 326 -9.77 -14.11 -10.06
C ILE A 326 -9.27 -15.41 -10.69
N PHE A 327 -10.03 -15.96 -11.63
CA PHE A 327 -9.62 -17.10 -12.42
C PHE A 327 -9.33 -16.67 -13.86
N THR A 328 -8.19 -17.06 -14.39
CA THR A 328 -7.93 -17.00 -15.82
C THR A 328 -8.14 -18.40 -16.39
N THR A 329 -9.11 -18.56 -17.27
CA THR A 329 -9.29 -19.83 -17.98
C THR A 329 -8.81 -19.67 -19.42
N ASN A 330 -7.80 -20.44 -19.81
CA ASN A 330 -7.49 -20.67 -21.22
C ASN A 330 -8.49 -21.73 -21.73
N ILE A 331 -9.39 -21.33 -22.64
CA ILE A 331 -10.17 -22.30 -23.38
C ILE A 331 -9.23 -22.86 -24.47
N ILE A 332 -8.62 -24.01 -24.15
CA ILE A 332 -7.94 -24.80 -25.18
C ILE A 332 -9.06 -25.37 -26.06
N GLY A 333 -9.30 -24.71 -27.19
CA GLY A 333 -10.15 -25.24 -28.23
C GLY A 333 -9.54 -26.53 -28.75
N LYS A 334 -10.19 -27.66 -28.48
CA LYS A 334 -9.94 -28.89 -29.26
C LYS A 334 -10.43 -28.63 -30.67
N HIS A 335 -9.52 -28.56 -31.62
CA HIS A 335 -9.74 -28.98 -33.00
C HIS A 335 -8.94 -30.23 -33.28
#